data_93948dd2aee2dd902d6568f5b0f614ba
#
_entry.id   93948dd2aee2dd902d6568f5b0f614ba
#
_cell.length_a   1.000
_cell.length_b   1.000
_cell.length_c   1.000
_cell.angle_alpha   90.00
_cell.angle_beta   90.00
_cell.angle_gamma   90.00
#
_symmetry.space_group_name_H-M   'P 1'
#
loop_
_entity.id
_entity.type
_entity.pdbx_description
1 polymer ?
#
loop_
_entity_poly.entity_id
_entity_poly.type
_entity_poly.pdbx_seq_one_letter_code
_entity_poly.pdbx_strand_id
1 'polypeptide(L)'
;TSGLSQPCCVSGGKPEGRGGKEMTAKKMVRNIEPDDPMLQYSGRIDDDDPKAPVLIYAASWVKMIFTGTSVAVTLANHHAYWTNEMGYLLDGVQGRIRLLNDGKKKTYEIAEQLPDARHELMLFKRMDACHTVTFYGFTVDDGADLLPPEPKPARRMEVFGDSVSCGEVSEAVDYVGKEDPVHDGQYSNSWYSYAWMTARKLGAELHDTSQGGIALLD
;
A
#
# COMPACT_ATOMS: atom_id res chain seq x y z
N THR A 1 -59.09 -34.60 -40.09
CA THR A 1 -60.09 -33.55 -40.49
C THR A 1 -59.66 -32.24 -39.83
N SER A 2 -59.14 -31.40 -40.67
CA SER A 2 -59.51 -30.02 -40.94
C SER A 2 -59.48 -29.06 -39.71
N GLY A 3 -58.82 -27.95 -39.70
CA GLY A 3 -58.66 -27.02 -40.78
C GLY A 3 -57.80 -25.82 -40.30
N LEU A 4 -57.28 -25.24 -41.29
CA LEU A 4 -56.51 -23.97 -41.34
C LEU A 4 -57.28 -22.76 -40.77
N SER A 5 -56.49 -21.87 -40.13
CA SER A 5 -56.53 -20.44 -40.50
C SER A 5 -55.44 -19.64 -39.77
N GLN A 6 -54.53 -19.10 -40.54
CA GLN A 6 -53.83 -17.86 -40.17
C GLN A 6 -54.75 -16.67 -40.32
N PRO A 7 -54.57 -15.58 -39.57
CA PRO A 7 -54.17 -14.38 -40.27
C PRO A 7 -53.20 -13.42 -39.57
N CYS A 8 -52.56 -12.66 -40.40
CA CYS A 8 -52.12 -11.25 -40.34
C CYS A 8 -51.04 -10.80 -39.41
N CYS A 9 -49.94 -10.42 -40.06
CA CYS A 9 -48.92 -9.48 -39.64
C CYS A 9 -49.49 -8.16 -39.11
N VAL A 10 -49.02 -7.75 -37.92
CA VAL A 10 -49.07 -6.35 -37.51
C VAL A 10 -47.62 -5.97 -37.14
N SER A 11 -47.07 -5.05 -37.90
CA SER A 11 -45.82 -4.37 -37.70
C SER A 11 -45.88 -3.48 -36.45
N GLY A 12 -45.25 -3.91 -35.36
CA GLY A 12 -45.06 -3.10 -34.16
C GLY A 12 -43.63 -2.59 -34.13
N GLY A 13 -43.45 -1.28 -34.27
CA GLY A 13 -42.16 -0.61 -34.23
C GLY A 13 -41.40 -0.87 -32.91
N LYS A 14 -40.09 -1.12 -33.03
CA LYS A 14 -39.18 -1.15 -31.89
C LYS A 14 -39.11 0.27 -31.30
N PRO A 15 -39.21 0.44 -29.97
CA PRO A 15 -38.80 1.69 -29.36
C PRO A 15 -37.26 1.75 -29.40
N GLU A 16 -36.75 2.77 -30.06
CA GLU A 16 -35.32 3.14 -29.94
C GLU A 16 -35.01 3.50 -28.50
N GLY A 17 -34.36 2.59 -27.79
CA GLY A 17 -33.77 2.86 -26.50
C GLY A 17 -32.67 3.91 -26.66
N ARG A 18 -32.93 5.14 -26.22
CA ARG A 18 -31.91 6.15 -25.98
C ARG A 18 -30.98 5.58 -24.94
N GLY A 19 -29.84 5.08 -25.39
CA GLY A 19 -28.67 4.79 -24.54
C GLY A 19 -28.18 6.09 -23.93
N GLY A 20 -28.68 6.42 -22.75
CA GLY A 20 -28.06 7.41 -21.89
C GLY A 20 -26.71 6.85 -21.52
N LYS A 21 -25.61 7.40 -22.05
CA LYS A 21 -24.28 7.25 -21.47
C LYS A 21 -24.39 7.84 -20.06
N GLU A 22 -24.40 6.96 -19.07
CA GLU A 22 -24.20 7.34 -17.69
C GLU A 22 -22.79 7.97 -17.64
N MET A 23 -22.75 9.29 -17.61
CA MET A 23 -21.51 10.03 -17.34
C MET A 23 -21.17 9.74 -15.87
N THR A 24 -20.28 8.80 -15.63
CA THR A 24 -19.63 8.67 -14.33
C THR A 24 -19.02 10.02 -14.00
N ALA A 25 -19.61 10.72 -13.04
CA ALA A 25 -19.07 11.97 -12.55
C ALA A 25 -17.62 11.71 -12.11
N LYS A 26 -16.67 12.46 -12.66
CA LYS A 26 -15.26 12.37 -12.25
C LYS A 26 -15.20 12.68 -10.76
N LYS A 27 -14.84 11.69 -9.94
CA LYS A 27 -14.70 11.85 -8.50
C LYS A 27 -13.71 12.98 -8.21
N MET A 28 -14.15 14.00 -7.50
CA MET A 28 -13.26 15.06 -7.04
C MET A 28 -12.33 14.46 -6.00
N VAL A 29 -11.04 14.81 -6.06
CA VAL A 29 -10.01 14.28 -5.18
C VAL A 29 -9.08 15.37 -4.70
N ARG A 30 -8.59 15.21 -3.46
CA ARG A 30 -7.59 16.07 -2.82
C ARG A 30 -6.27 15.31 -2.74
N ASN A 31 -5.19 15.92 -3.20
CA ASN A 31 -3.83 15.39 -3.03
C ASN A 31 -3.25 15.86 -1.70
N ILE A 32 -2.62 14.95 -0.99
CA ILE A 32 -1.88 15.19 0.25
C ILE A 32 -0.40 15.05 -0.10
N GLU A 33 0.30 16.18 -0.07
CA GLU A 33 1.72 16.24 -0.41
C GLU A 33 2.58 15.52 0.65
N PRO A 34 3.75 14.98 0.29
CA PRO A 34 4.62 14.27 1.23
C PRO A 34 5.07 15.12 2.43
N ASP A 35 5.22 16.42 2.28
CA ASP A 35 5.63 17.36 3.35
C ASP A 35 4.46 17.93 4.15
N ASP A 36 3.25 17.38 4.00
CA ASP A 36 2.10 17.79 4.81
C ASP A 36 2.39 17.47 6.30
N PRO A 37 2.27 18.47 7.21
CA PRO A 37 2.59 18.29 8.63
C PRO A 37 1.67 17.31 9.36
N MET A 38 0.56 16.89 8.75
CA MET A 38 -0.33 15.86 9.29
C MET A 38 0.15 14.44 8.96
N LEU A 39 1.15 14.29 8.09
CA LEU A 39 1.80 13.01 7.86
C LEU A 39 2.86 12.73 8.92
N GLN A 40 2.97 11.49 9.34
CA GLN A 40 3.99 11.04 10.27
C GLN A 40 4.85 9.97 9.64
N TYR A 41 6.16 10.11 9.75
CA TYR A 41 7.14 9.18 9.17
C TYR A 41 7.95 8.49 10.26
N SER A 42 8.41 7.28 9.99
CA SER A 42 9.39 6.57 10.82
C SER A 42 10.23 5.62 9.98
N GLY A 43 11.41 5.30 10.49
CA GLY A 43 12.41 4.48 9.82
C GLY A 43 13.53 5.30 9.19
N ARG A 44 14.40 4.62 8.44
CA ARG A 44 15.49 5.23 7.68
C ARG A 44 14.97 5.62 6.30
N ILE A 45 14.70 6.90 6.14
CA ILE A 45 14.11 7.53 4.96
C ILE A 45 15.08 8.60 4.48
N ASP A 46 15.32 8.68 3.18
CA ASP A 46 16.00 9.81 2.56
C ASP A 46 14.96 10.91 2.31
N ASP A 47 15.11 12.02 3.00
CA ASP A 47 14.21 13.19 2.98
C ASP A 47 14.91 14.45 2.43
N ASP A 48 16.00 14.31 1.69
CA ASP A 48 16.70 15.40 1.02
C ASP A 48 15.75 16.20 0.11
N ASP A 49 14.80 15.52 -0.55
CA ASP A 49 13.65 16.15 -1.22
C ASP A 49 12.37 15.87 -0.41
N PRO A 50 11.88 16.87 0.37
CA PRO A 50 10.67 16.67 1.18
C PRO A 50 9.40 16.44 0.35
N LYS A 51 9.42 16.71 -0.96
CA LYS A 51 8.31 16.43 -1.89
C LYS A 51 8.39 15.03 -2.51
N ALA A 52 9.48 14.33 -2.30
CA ALA A 52 9.72 13.01 -2.86
C ALA A 52 10.59 12.15 -1.94
N PRO A 53 10.26 12.00 -0.63
CA PRO A 53 11.06 11.19 0.28
C PRO A 53 11.13 9.75 -0.20
N VAL A 54 12.30 9.10 0.02
CA VAL A 54 12.56 7.73 -0.39
C VAL A 54 12.59 6.82 0.82
N LEU A 55 11.68 5.86 0.86
CA LEU A 55 11.68 4.78 1.85
C LEU A 55 12.75 3.76 1.42
N ILE A 56 13.83 3.64 2.19
CA ILE A 56 14.99 2.82 1.85
C ILE A 56 14.93 1.47 2.57
N TYR A 57 14.88 1.49 3.89
CA TYR A 57 15.00 0.27 4.71
C TYR A 57 13.65 -0.36 5.03
N ALA A 58 13.67 -1.64 5.34
CA ALA A 58 12.51 -2.38 5.83
C ALA A 58 11.87 -1.69 7.04
N ALA A 59 10.57 -1.88 7.22
CA ALA A 59 9.80 -1.25 8.30
C ALA A 59 9.79 0.29 8.32
N SER A 60 10.35 0.97 7.30
CA SER A 60 10.10 2.41 7.11
C SER A 60 8.64 2.62 6.72
N TRP A 61 7.99 3.63 7.30
CA TRP A 61 6.58 3.86 7.07
C TRP A 61 6.20 5.35 7.04
N VAL A 62 5.07 5.63 6.39
CA VAL A 62 4.33 6.88 6.46
C VAL A 62 2.91 6.62 6.93
N LYS A 63 2.41 7.43 7.85
CA LYS A 63 1.10 7.30 8.47
C LYS A 63 0.28 8.56 8.30
N MET A 64 -1.01 8.38 8.06
CA MET A 64 -2.01 9.42 7.91
C MET A 64 -3.28 9.06 8.69
N ILE A 65 -3.90 10.04 9.33
CA ILE A 65 -5.25 9.93 9.89
C ILE A 65 -6.15 10.87 9.09
N PHE A 66 -7.24 10.35 8.54
CA PHE A 66 -8.10 11.11 7.64
C PHE A 66 -9.58 10.73 7.83
N THR A 67 -10.48 11.55 7.29
CA THR A 67 -11.89 11.21 7.07
C THR A 67 -12.11 10.99 5.57
N GLY A 68 -13.25 10.41 5.21
CA GLY A 68 -13.62 10.22 3.81
C GLY A 68 -13.83 8.76 3.41
N THR A 69 -14.11 8.52 2.15
CA THR A 69 -14.58 7.23 1.65
C THR A 69 -13.62 6.52 0.73
N SER A 70 -12.47 7.15 0.41
CA SER A 70 -11.46 6.53 -0.46
C SER A 70 -10.07 7.05 -0.17
N VAL A 71 -9.08 6.21 -0.47
CA VAL A 71 -7.67 6.58 -0.38
C VAL A 71 -6.85 5.83 -1.42
N ALA A 72 -5.92 6.56 -2.03
CA ALA A 72 -4.90 6.04 -2.94
C ALA A 72 -3.53 6.61 -2.56
N VAL A 73 -2.47 6.00 -3.07
CA VAL A 73 -1.08 6.43 -2.87
C VAL A 73 -0.34 6.52 -4.19
N THR A 74 0.51 7.53 -4.33
CA THR A 74 1.36 7.70 -5.51
C THR A 74 2.80 7.37 -5.16
N LEU A 75 3.37 6.39 -5.87
CA LEU A 75 4.69 5.81 -5.63
C LEU A 75 5.49 5.69 -6.92
N ALA A 76 6.83 5.69 -6.80
CA ALA A 76 7.73 5.17 -7.83
C ALA A 76 8.62 4.08 -7.22
N ASN A 77 8.72 2.96 -7.92
CA ASN A 77 9.44 1.77 -7.47
C ASN A 77 10.83 1.71 -8.11
N HIS A 78 11.87 1.50 -7.30
CA HIS A 78 13.24 1.27 -7.72
C HIS A 78 13.67 -0.11 -7.20
N HIS A 79 13.21 -1.16 -7.88
CA HIS A 79 13.53 -2.54 -7.51
C HIS A 79 14.92 -2.95 -8.00
N ALA A 80 15.57 -3.84 -7.26
CA ALA A 80 16.85 -4.41 -7.67
C ALA A 80 16.66 -5.70 -8.49
N TYR A 81 15.97 -6.71 -7.93
CA TYR A 81 15.88 -8.03 -8.55
C TYR A 81 14.51 -8.71 -8.45
N TRP A 82 13.80 -8.58 -7.31
CA TRP A 82 12.48 -9.17 -7.12
C TRP A 82 11.35 -8.17 -7.32
N THR A 83 10.13 -8.67 -7.43
CA THR A 83 8.95 -7.81 -7.38
C THR A 83 8.83 -7.17 -6.00
N ASN A 84 8.87 -5.85 -5.97
CA ASN A 84 8.71 -5.08 -4.74
C ASN A 84 7.24 -4.88 -4.41
N GLU A 85 6.89 -5.10 -3.15
CA GLU A 85 5.55 -4.88 -2.62
C GLU A 85 5.62 -3.91 -1.42
N MET A 86 4.69 -2.98 -1.36
CA MET A 86 4.43 -2.18 -0.15
C MET A 86 3.34 -2.84 0.67
N GLY A 87 3.48 -2.79 1.99
CA GLY A 87 2.40 -3.14 2.91
C GLY A 87 1.62 -1.91 3.34
N TYR A 88 0.38 -2.09 3.72
CA TYR A 88 -0.37 -1.07 4.43
C TYR A 88 -1.22 -1.68 5.54
N LEU A 89 -1.53 -0.85 6.53
CA LEU A 89 -2.55 -1.10 7.54
C LEU A 89 -3.60 0.00 7.40
N LEU A 90 -4.82 -0.39 7.06
CA LEU A 90 -5.97 0.50 7.06
C LEU A 90 -6.91 0.04 8.17
N ASP A 91 -7.07 0.88 9.19
CA ASP A 91 -7.86 0.58 10.41
C ASP A 91 -7.47 -0.75 11.07
N GLY A 92 -6.17 -1.04 11.08
CA GLY A 92 -5.61 -2.27 11.65
C GLY A 92 -5.71 -3.51 10.75
N VAL A 93 -6.34 -3.42 9.58
CA VAL A 93 -6.39 -4.50 8.58
C VAL A 93 -5.22 -4.36 7.61
N GLN A 94 -4.41 -5.42 7.51
CA GLN A 94 -3.25 -5.42 6.64
C GLN A 94 -3.64 -5.76 5.19
N GLY A 95 -3.08 -5.00 4.25
CA GLY A 95 -3.09 -5.28 2.84
C GLY A 95 -1.72 -5.06 2.20
N ARG A 96 -1.64 -5.27 0.89
CA ARG A 96 -0.41 -5.07 0.13
C ARG A 96 -0.67 -4.48 -1.25
N ILE A 97 0.31 -3.77 -1.76
CA ILE A 97 0.34 -3.18 -3.10
C ILE A 97 1.53 -3.77 -3.84
N ARG A 98 1.28 -4.47 -4.93
CA ARG A 98 2.33 -4.92 -5.84
C ARG A 98 2.73 -3.76 -6.75
N LEU A 99 3.99 -3.36 -6.69
CA LEU A 99 4.50 -2.25 -7.45
C LEU A 99 4.91 -2.68 -8.86
N LEU A 100 4.74 -1.79 -9.84
CA LEU A 100 5.30 -2.00 -11.18
C LEU A 100 6.80 -1.73 -11.17
N ASN A 101 7.54 -2.53 -11.93
CA ASN A 101 9.00 -2.46 -12.04
C ASN A 101 9.45 -1.54 -13.21
N ASP A 102 8.77 -0.43 -13.43
CA ASP A 102 9.06 0.49 -14.53
C ASP A 102 9.72 1.81 -14.08
N GLY A 103 9.96 1.97 -12.78
CA GLY A 103 10.56 3.17 -12.18
C GLY A 103 9.70 4.44 -12.30
N LYS A 104 8.47 4.33 -12.79
CA LYS A 104 7.63 5.50 -13.05
C LYS A 104 6.70 5.79 -11.88
N LYS A 105 6.43 7.08 -11.71
CA LYS A 105 5.41 7.56 -10.78
C LYS A 105 4.04 7.02 -11.15
N LYS A 106 3.39 6.31 -10.24
CA LYS A 106 2.08 5.71 -10.45
C LYS A 106 1.23 5.77 -9.19
N THR A 107 -0.07 6.01 -9.39
CA THR A 107 -1.06 5.98 -8.31
C THR A 107 -1.67 4.58 -8.19
N TYR A 108 -1.69 4.08 -6.96
CA TYR A 108 -2.27 2.80 -6.56
C TYR A 108 -3.43 3.07 -5.63
N GLU A 109 -4.58 2.51 -5.95
CA GLU A 109 -5.75 2.55 -5.09
C GLU A 109 -5.55 1.61 -3.89
N ILE A 110 -5.85 2.10 -2.69
CA ILE A 110 -5.80 1.32 -1.45
C ILE A 110 -7.21 0.89 -1.05
N ALA A 111 -8.15 1.81 -1.06
CA ALA A 111 -9.53 1.52 -0.73
C ALA A 111 -10.50 2.52 -1.37
N GLU A 112 -11.70 2.00 -1.70
CA GLU A 112 -12.88 2.77 -2.09
C GLU A 112 -14.08 2.31 -1.27
N GLN A 113 -15.12 3.14 -1.22
CA GLN A 113 -16.37 2.85 -0.51
C GLN A 113 -16.18 2.58 1.00
N LEU A 114 -15.19 3.22 1.61
CA LEU A 114 -15.07 3.24 3.06
C LEU A 114 -16.28 3.95 3.68
N PRO A 115 -16.66 3.65 4.93
CA PRO A 115 -17.57 4.49 5.68
C PRO A 115 -17.03 5.93 5.72
N ASP A 116 -17.90 6.93 5.66
CA ASP A 116 -17.48 8.33 5.87
C ASP A 116 -17.22 8.56 7.37
N ALA A 117 -16.01 8.24 7.80
CA ALA A 117 -15.59 8.25 9.19
C ALA A 117 -14.07 8.52 9.30
N ARG A 118 -13.57 8.52 10.56
CA ARG A 118 -12.13 8.58 10.83
C ARG A 118 -11.49 7.24 10.44
N HIS A 119 -10.43 7.33 9.64
CA HIS A 119 -9.58 6.20 9.24
C HIS A 119 -8.13 6.46 9.62
N GLU A 120 -7.40 5.39 9.86
CA GLU A 120 -5.96 5.41 10.07
C GLU A 120 -5.30 4.53 9.02
N LEU A 121 -4.42 5.13 8.22
CA LEU A 121 -3.62 4.44 7.21
C LEU A 121 -2.14 4.54 7.57
N MET A 122 -1.46 3.40 7.62
CA MET A 122 -0.01 3.30 7.66
C MET A 122 0.47 2.53 6.42
N LEU A 123 1.22 3.18 5.55
CA LEU A 123 1.92 2.58 4.43
C LEU A 123 3.34 2.23 4.86
N PHE A 124 3.82 1.03 4.61
CA PHE A 124 5.14 0.59 5.07
C PHE A 124 5.89 -0.24 4.04
N LYS A 125 7.21 -0.18 4.12
CA LYS A 125 8.12 -0.94 3.27
C LYS A 125 8.27 -2.37 3.79
N ARG A 126 7.92 -3.35 2.94
CA ARG A 126 7.94 -4.79 3.28
C ARG A 126 9.33 -5.40 3.15
N MET A 127 10.11 -4.96 2.15
CA MET A 127 11.38 -5.55 1.75
C MET A 127 12.58 -4.73 2.23
N ASP A 128 13.75 -5.28 2.09
CA ASP A 128 15.04 -4.73 2.49
C ASP A 128 15.48 -3.50 1.67
N ALA A 129 16.68 -2.99 1.95
CA ALA A 129 17.22 -1.78 1.34
C ALA A 129 17.67 -1.94 -0.12
N CYS A 130 17.70 -3.18 -0.65
CA CYS A 130 17.98 -3.40 -2.07
C CYS A 130 16.89 -2.85 -2.99
N HIS A 131 15.70 -2.65 -2.45
CA HIS A 131 14.55 -2.08 -3.15
C HIS A 131 14.16 -0.78 -2.48
N THR A 132 14.10 0.32 -3.21
CA THR A 132 13.67 1.60 -2.64
C THR A 132 12.37 2.07 -3.27
N VAL A 133 11.62 2.90 -2.54
CA VAL A 133 10.33 3.42 -3.01
C VAL A 133 10.25 4.90 -2.72
N THR A 134 10.08 5.70 -3.78
CA THR A 134 9.80 7.13 -3.63
C THR A 134 8.33 7.34 -3.39
N PHE A 135 8.00 8.08 -2.35
CA PHE A 135 6.64 8.44 -1.97
C PHE A 135 6.30 9.85 -2.49
N TYR A 136 5.18 9.99 -3.20
CA TYR A 136 4.70 11.25 -3.77
C TYR A 136 3.37 11.71 -3.19
N GLY A 137 2.97 11.15 -2.07
CA GLY A 137 1.76 11.56 -1.36
C GLY A 137 0.59 10.61 -1.48
N PHE A 138 -0.47 10.97 -0.77
CA PHE A 138 -1.75 10.29 -0.81
C PHE A 138 -2.77 11.09 -1.60
N THR A 139 -3.83 10.42 -2.02
CA THR A 139 -5.01 11.03 -2.63
C THR A 139 -6.24 10.55 -1.87
N VAL A 140 -7.09 11.48 -1.45
CA VAL A 140 -8.34 11.21 -0.72
C VAL A 140 -9.50 11.94 -1.39
N ASP A 141 -10.73 11.77 -0.91
CA ASP A 141 -11.87 12.54 -1.38
C ASP A 141 -11.68 14.04 -1.15
N ASP A 142 -12.25 14.88 -2.01
CA ASP A 142 -12.10 16.34 -1.95
C ASP A 142 -12.61 16.96 -0.63
N GLY A 143 -13.63 16.36 -0.03
CA GLY A 143 -14.18 16.76 1.28
C GLY A 143 -13.49 16.11 2.49
N ALA A 144 -12.42 15.35 2.29
CA ALA A 144 -11.73 14.65 3.37
C ALA A 144 -10.90 15.62 4.22
N ASP A 145 -10.97 15.46 5.54
CA ASP A 145 -10.12 16.17 6.49
C ASP A 145 -8.92 15.30 6.89
N LEU A 146 -7.75 15.94 7.06
CA LEU A 146 -6.62 15.34 7.76
C LEU A 146 -6.71 15.64 9.24
N LEU A 147 -6.44 14.65 10.05
CA LEU A 147 -6.43 14.74 11.50
C LEU A 147 -4.99 14.67 12.04
N PRO A 148 -4.69 15.35 13.16
CA PRO A 148 -3.36 15.28 13.75
C PRO A 148 -2.92 13.84 14.03
N PRO A 149 -1.65 13.50 13.76
CA PRO A 149 -1.12 12.18 14.06
C PRO A 149 -1.06 11.94 15.57
N GLU A 150 -1.20 10.69 15.96
CA GLU A 150 -0.97 10.28 17.35
C GLU A 150 0.51 10.48 17.73
N PRO A 151 0.84 10.79 18.98
CA PRO A 151 2.21 10.91 19.43
C PRO A 151 3.01 9.61 19.16
N LYS A 152 4.23 9.73 18.66
CA LYS A 152 5.12 8.59 18.53
C LYS A 152 5.50 7.99 19.88
N PRO A 153 5.81 6.70 19.95
CA PRO A 153 6.37 6.08 21.14
C PRO A 153 7.60 6.84 21.65
N ALA A 154 7.69 7.06 22.96
CA ALA A 154 8.86 7.69 23.56
C ALA A 154 10.11 6.78 23.53
N ARG A 155 9.89 5.46 23.51
CA ARG A 155 10.97 4.47 23.40
C ARG A 155 11.36 4.29 21.94
N ARG A 156 12.65 4.18 21.68
CA ARG A 156 13.23 3.93 20.35
C ARG A 156 14.04 2.65 20.36
N MET A 157 13.99 1.91 19.26
CA MET A 157 14.77 0.70 19.02
C MET A 157 15.39 0.81 17.63
N GLU A 158 16.68 0.53 17.55
CA GLU A 158 17.41 0.42 16.28
C GLU A 158 17.92 -1.01 16.14
N VAL A 159 17.75 -1.58 14.95
CA VAL A 159 18.20 -2.94 14.61
C VAL A 159 19.11 -2.85 13.39
N PHE A 160 20.24 -3.50 13.47
CA PHE A 160 21.17 -3.73 12.36
C PHE A 160 21.20 -5.21 12.09
N GLY A 161 20.97 -5.61 10.85
CA GLY A 161 20.87 -7.03 10.52
C GLY A 161 20.77 -7.31 9.03
N ASP A 162 20.46 -8.55 8.75
CA ASP A 162 20.36 -9.14 7.43
C ASP A 162 18.90 -9.37 7.00
N SER A 163 18.70 -10.32 6.08
CA SER A 163 17.40 -10.73 5.55
C SER A 163 16.40 -11.16 6.64
N VAL A 164 16.88 -11.80 7.72
CA VAL A 164 15.98 -12.24 8.81
C VAL A 164 15.41 -11.03 9.56
N SER A 165 16.22 -9.99 9.77
CA SER A 165 15.79 -8.74 10.39
C SER A 165 14.81 -7.97 9.51
N CYS A 166 15.01 -8.00 8.19
CA CYS A 166 14.08 -7.42 7.21
C CYS A 166 12.72 -8.14 7.15
N GLY A 167 12.63 -9.39 7.66
CA GLY A 167 11.44 -10.22 7.52
C GLY A 167 11.31 -10.88 6.15
N GLU A 168 12.46 -11.18 5.50
CA GLU A 168 12.47 -11.95 4.26
C GLU A 168 11.84 -13.33 4.49
N VAL A 169 11.00 -13.78 3.55
CA VAL A 169 10.20 -15.01 3.58
C VAL A 169 9.34 -15.22 4.85
N SER A 170 9.10 -14.19 5.65
CA SER A 170 8.33 -14.30 6.90
C SER A 170 6.87 -14.78 6.71
N GLU A 171 6.32 -14.67 5.50
CA GLU A 171 4.98 -15.17 5.15
C GLU A 171 5.00 -16.59 4.54
N ALA A 172 6.15 -17.24 4.42
CA ALA A 172 6.27 -18.59 3.85
C ALA A 172 5.91 -19.70 4.86
N VAL A 173 4.82 -19.52 5.61
CA VAL A 173 4.41 -20.40 6.74
C VAL A 173 4.16 -21.84 6.33
N ASP A 174 3.72 -22.08 5.10
CA ASP A 174 3.46 -23.43 4.57
C ASP A 174 4.75 -24.22 4.28
N TYR A 175 5.90 -23.55 4.33
CA TYR A 175 7.23 -24.12 4.05
C TYR A 175 8.08 -24.35 5.30
N VAL A 176 7.52 -24.15 6.49
CA VAL A 176 8.24 -24.41 7.75
C VAL A 176 8.72 -25.86 7.81
N GLY A 177 10.04 -26.06 7.95
CA GLY A 177 10.67 -27.39 7.98
C GLY A 177 10.76 -28.09 6.63
N LYS A 178 10.54 -27.38 5.53
CA LYS A 178 10.70 -27.84 4.14
C LYS A 178 11.77 -27.03 3.44
N GLU A 179 12.07 -27.38 2.18
CA GLU A 179 12.89 -26.54 1.31
C GLU A 179 12.24 -25.16 1.12
N ASP A 180 13.07 -24.12 1.00
CA ASP A 180 12.60 -22.78 0.74
C ASP A 180 11.80 -22.72 -0.57
N PRO A 181 10.67 -22.00 -0.59
CA PRO A 181 9.89 -21.86 -1.81
C PRO A 181 10.65 -21.06 -2.85
N VAL A 182 10.40 -21.35 -4.12
CA VAL A 182 10.74 -20.40 -5.17
C VAL A 182 9.90 -19.14 -4.95
N HIS A 183 10.56 -17.99 -4.72
CA HIS A 183 9.85 -16.76 -4.45
C HIS A 183 10.43 -15.60 -5.28
N ASP A 184 9.61 -14.56 -5.45
CA ASP A 184 9.91 -13.31 -6.15
C ASP A 184 9.52 -12.12 -5.25
N GLY A 185 9.90 -12.18 -3.97
CA GLY A 185 9.60 -11.17 -2.95
C GLY A 185 8.22 -11.29 -2.29
N GLN A 186 7.31 -12.11 -2.81
CA GLN A 186 5.92 -12.19 -2.33
C GLN A 186 5.77 -12.65 -0.88
N TYR A 187 6.76 -13.37 -0.33
CA TYR A 187 6.74 -13.85 1.05
C TYR A 187 7.45 -12.91 2.02
N SER A 188 8.12 -11.87 1.54
CA SER A 188 8.83 -10.92 2.39
C SER A 188 7.86 -9.92 3.01
N ASN A 189 7.90 -9.78 4.34
CA ASN A 189 7.05 -8.84 5.05
C ASN A 189 7.69 -8.41 6.38
N SER A 190 8.28 -7.21 6.39
CA SER A 190 8.92 -6.63 7.57
C SER A 190 8.00 -6.54 8.79
N TRP A 191 6.68 -6.44 8.59
CA TRP A 191 5.70 -6.43 9.69
C TRP A 191 5.79 -7.66 10.59
N TYR A 192 6.16 -8.82 10.02
CA TYR A 192 6.32 -10.07 10.73
C TYR A 192 7.79 -10.39 11.06
N SER A 193 8.73 -9.47 10.79
CA SER A 193 10.10 -9.63 11.27
C SER A 193 10.15 -9.64 12.79
N TYR A 194 11.12 -10.37 13.36
CA TYR A 194 11.34 -10.37 14.80
C TYR A 194 11.63 -8.94 15.33
N ALA A 195 12.31 -8.14 14.52
CA ALA A 195 12.65 -6.76 14.85
C ALA A 195 11.39 -5.92 15.08
N TRP A 196 10.46 -5.90 14.10
CA TRP A 196 9.25 -5.09 14.22
C TRP A 196 8.25 -5.67 15.23
N MET A 197 8.13 -7.01 15.29
CA MET A 197 7.29 -7.66 16.31
C MET A 197 7.74 -7.30 17.72
N THR A 198 9.07 -7.28 17.97
CA THR A 198 9.67 -6.89 19.25
C THR A 198 9.40 -5.42 19.54
N ALA A 199 9.64 -4.54 18.58
CA ALA A 199 9.40 -3.10 18.75
C ALA A 199 7.93 -2.82 19.12
N ARG A 200 6.98 -3.42 18.40
CA ARG A 200 5.54 -3.28 18.72
C ARG A 200 5.21 -3.79 20.12
N LYS A 201 5.75 -4.94 20.51
CA LYS A 201 5.51 -5.51 21.85
C LYS A 201 6.07 -4.63 22.97
N LEU A 202 7.17 -3.93 22.71
CA LEU A 202 7.80 -3.02 23.65
C LEU A 202 7.23 -1.59 23.63
N GLY A 203 6.30 -1.30 22.71
CA GLY A 203 5.81 0.05 22.47
C GLY A 203 6.94 0.99 22.06
N ALA A 204 7.81 0.56 21.15
CA ALA A 204 8.95 1.32 20.67
C ALA A 204 8.80 1.69 19.19
N GLU A 205 9.29 2.87 18.81
CA GLU A 205 9.54 3.23 17.42
C GLU A 205 10.75 2.43 16.91
N LEU A 206 10.61 1.82 15.73
CA LEU A 206 11.68 1.01 15.12
C LEU A 206 12.39 1.77 14.00
N HIS A 207 13.73 1.71 14.03
CA HIS A 207 14.58 1.96 12.87
C HIS A 207 15.29 0.65 12.52
N ASP A 208 14.88 0.00 11.46
CA ASP A 208 15.44 -1.27 10.98
C ASP A 208 16.43 -1.00 9.85
N THR A 209 17.73 -0.97 10.19
CA THR A 209 18.82 -0.74 9.24
C THR A 209 19.39 -2.10 8.81
N SER A 210 18.56 -2.85 8.10
CA SER A 210 18.88 -4.22 7.69
C SER A 210 18.78 -4.39 6.17
N GLN A 211 19.60 -5.28 5.63
CA GLN A 211 19.66 -5.58 4.20
C GLN A 211 19.95 -7.06 3.97
N GLY A 212 19.25 -7.68 3.02
CA GLY A 212 19.51 -9.05 2.62
C GLY A 212 20.93 -9.24 2.08
N GLY A 213 21.56 -10.37 2.42
CA GLY A 213 22.91 -10.72 1.96
C GLY A 213 24.05 -10.00 2.66
N ILE A 214 23.77 -9.11 3.61
CA ILE A 214 24.82 -8.45 4.41
C ILE A 214 25.31 -9.39 5.53
N ALA A 215 26.64 -9.44 5.72
CA ALA A 215 27.27 -10.04 6.88
C ALA A 215 28.07 -9.00 7.69
N LEU A 216 28.29 -9.29 8.99
CA LEU A 216 28.98 -8.37 9.89
C LEU A 216 30.47 -8.22 9.56
N LEU A 217 31.05 -9.19 8.87
CA LEU A 217 32.48 -9.33 8.59
C LEU A 217 32.81 -9.58 7.11
N ASP A 218 32.10 -9.02 6.19
CA ASP A 218 32.42 -9.07 4.75
C ASP A 218 33.35 -7.93 4.35
#